data_8fec3ef8db08678445c9aefe59b98c66
#
_entry.id   8fec3ef8db08678445c9aefe59b98c66
#
_cell.length_a   1.000
_cell.length_b   1.000
_cell.length_c   1.000
_cell.angle_alpha   90.00
_cell.angle_beta   90.00
_cell.angle_gamma   90.00
#
_symmetry.space_group_name_H-M   'P 1'
#
loop_
_entity.id
_entity.type
_entity.pdbx_description
1 polymer ?
#
loop_
_entity_poly.entity_id
_entity_poly.type
_entity_poly.pdbx_seq_one_letter_code
_entity_poly.pdbx_strand_id
1 'polypeptide(L)'
;PLYSSAASDVYKRQVRGQIVKGLSFLIIEAAYIVFMIMTGGKCLVDLFHLGGQQQIEVWNEAKQVYEYAQGDNSLLMLLFGVATLFVTISFIMLWRASVKSSYKAQCMKASGRKPDSFIQDIKSLFDKNLHRTLLTLPTLGVLAFTILPLVFMISMAFTNYSKIDSHLTIFNWVGLENFPKVFSFNSSIGKSFWGALGWT
;
A
#
# COMPACT_ATOMS: atom_id res chain seq x y z
N PRO A 1 -13.73 -14.41 13.05
CA PRO A 1 -14.38 -13.14 12.88
C PRO A 1 -13.52 -12.02 13.45
N LEU A 2 -13.20 -11.05 12.59
CA LEU A 2 -12.32 -9.92 12.91
C LEU A 2 -12.82 -9.04 14.07
N TYR A 3 -14.15 -8.94 14.23
CA TYR A 3 -14.76 -8.15 15.31
C TYR A 3 -14.48 -8.69 16.73
N SER A 4 -14.36 -10.00 16.88
CA SER A 4 -14.07 -10.58 18.19
C SER A 4 -12.63 -10.36 18.62
N SER A 5 -11.68 -10.18 17.69
CA SER A 5 -10.27 -9.94 18.02
C SER A 5 -10.04 -8.51 18.50
N ALA A 6 -10.59 -7.50 17.80
CA ALA A 6 -10.46 -6.09 18.17
C ALA A 6 -11.13 -5.78 19.51
N ALA A 7 -12.39 -6.15 19.68
CA ALA A 7 -13.10 -5.99 20.94
C ALA A 7 -12.43 -6.75 22.10
N SER A 8 -11.93 -7.97 21.84
CA SER A 8 -11.17 -8.77 22.80
C SER A 8 -9.87 -8.09 23.21
N ASP A 9 -9.15 -7.46 22.29
CA ASP A 9 -7.88 -6.77 22.59
C ASP A 9 -8.10 -5.48 23.38
N VAL A 10 -9.14 -4.70 23.06
CA VAL A 10 -9.53 -3.52 23.85
C VAL A 10 -9.93 -3.94 25.26
N TYR A 11 -10.80 -4.94 25.42
CA TYR A 11 -11.23 -5.44 26.72
C TYR A 11 -10.05 -5.95 27.54
N LYS A 12 -9.17 -6.76 26.96
CA LYS A 12 -7.96 -7.26 27.61
C LYS A 12 -7.02 -6.14 28.03
N ARG A 13 -6.92 -5.05 27.28
CA ARG A 13 -6.11 -3.86 27.62
C ARG A 13 -6.77 -3.00 28.70
N GLN A 14 -8.10 -2.89 28.73
CA GLN A 14 -8.85 -2.21 29.81
C GLN A 14 -8.60 -2.86 31.16
N VAL A 15 -8.72 -4.17 31.24
CA VAL A 15 -8.44 -4.95 32.47
C VAL A 15 -6.98 -4.80 32.93
N ARG A 16 -6.07 -4.45 32.02
CA ARG A 16 -4.63 -4.25 32.31
C ARG A 16 -4.24 -2.81 32.63
N GLY A 17 -5.18 -1.86 32.64
CA GLY A 17 -4.90 -0.43 32.87
C GLY A 17 -4.23 0.28 31.68
N GLN A 18 -4.29 -0.30 30.46
CA GLN A 18 -3.72 0.28 29.25
C GLN A 18 -4.81 0.74 28.26
N ILE A 19 -5.83 1.40 28.77
CA ILE A 19 -7.03 1.82 28.01
C ILE A 19 -6.64 2.68 26.81
N VAL A 20 -5.76 3.68 26.99
CA VAL A 20 -5.34 4.60 25.93
C VAL A 20 -4.67 3.87 24.78
N LYS A 21 -3.80 2.89 25.05
CA LYS A 21 -3.18 2.05 24.01
C LYS A 21 -4.21 1.21 23.25
N GLY A 22 -5.17 0.62 23.99
CA GLY A 22 -6.25 -0.17 23.39
C GLY A 22 -7.11 0.67 22.46
N LEU A 23 -7.48 1.87 22.90
CA LEU A 23 -8.29 2.79 22.12
C LEU A 23 -7.56 3.30 20.86
N SER A 24 -6.26 3.66 20.96
CA SER A 24 -5.50 4.10 19.80
C SER A 24 -5.39 3.02 18.71
N PHE A 25 -5.16 1.77 19.08
CA PHE A 25 -5.15 0.67 18.10
C PHE A 25 -6.54 0.40 17.51
N LEU A 26 -7.61 0.50 18.30
CA LEU A 26 -8.98 0.40 17.80
C LEU A 26 -9.29 1.48 16.75
N ILE A 27 -8.88 2.73 17.00
CA ILE A 27 -9.07 3.84 16.05
C ILE A 27 -8.34 3.55 14.74
N ILE A 28 -7.10 3.08 14.79
CA ILE A 28 -6.32 2.72 13.60
C ILE A 28 -7.00 1.59 12.82
N GLU A 29 -7.49 0.57 13.53
CA GLU A 29 -8.19 -0.56 12.92
C GLU A 29 -9.51 -0.13 12.27
N ALA A 30 -10.31 0.68 12.96
CA ALA A 30 -11.55 1.24 12.42
C ALA A 30 -11.28 2.13 11.19
N ALA A 31 -10.27 2.99 11.25
CA ALA A 31 -9.87 3.83 10.12
C ALA A 31 -9.45 2.99 8.90
N TYR A 32 -8.68 1.93 9.12
CA TYR A 32 -8.29 1.02 8.04
C TYR A 32 -9.50 0.28 7.44
N ILE A 33 -10.44 -0.20 8.25
CA ILE A 33 -11.66 -0.86 7.76
C ILE A 33 -12.49 0.12 6.94
N VAL A 34 -12.70 1.34 7.42
CA VAL A 34 -13.43 2.38 6.69
C VAL A 34 -12.73 2.70 5.36
N PHE A 35 -11.40 2.87 5.36
CA PHE A 35 -10.62 3.07 4.15
C PHE A 35 -10.80 1.91 3.15
N MET A 36 -10.76 0.66 3.61
CA MET A 36 -10.94 -0.52 2.74
C MET A 36 -12.34 -0.60 2.14
N ILE A 37 -13.37 -0.24 2.92
CA ILE A 37 -14.76 -0.24 2.43
C ILE A 37 -14.98 0.89 1.43
N MET A 38 -14.46 2.09 1.69
CA MET A 38 -14.70 3.26 0.85
C MET A 38 -13.89 3.27 -0.45
N THR A 39 -12.63 2.86 -0.39
CA THR A 39 -11.67 3.05 -1.49
C THR A 39 -10.76 1.85 -1.72
N GLY A 40 -10.14 1.34 -0.66
CA GLY A 40 -9.07 0.35 -0.75
C GLY A 40 -9.52 -0.96 -1.39
N GLY A 41 -10.72 -1.44 -1.07
CA GLY A 41 -11.27 -2.66 -1.68
C GLY A 41 -11.41 -2.54 -3.19
N LYS A 42 -11.94 -1.41 -3.67
CA LYS A 42 -12.02 -1.13 -5.12
C LYS A 42 -10.63 -1.06 -5.75
N CYS A 43 -9.70 -0.31 -5.15
CA CYS A 43 -8.34 -0.19 -5.68
C CYS A 43 -7.61 -1.54 -5.77
N LEU A 44 -7.86 -2.48 -4.85
CA LEU A 44 -7.28 -3.82 -4.94
C LEU A 44 -7.91 -4.65 -6.07
N VAL A 45 -9.21 -4.54 -6.29
CA VAL A 45 -9.87 -5.21 -7.43
C VAL A 45 -9.39 -4.61 -8.75
N ASP A 46 -9.33 -3.30 -8.84
CA ASP A 46 -8.85 -2.56 -10.01
C ASP A 46 -7.39 -2.90 -10.34
N LEU A 47 -6.55 -3.18 -9.34
CA LEU A 47 -5.17 -3.63 -9.53
C LEU A 47 -5.09 -4.92 -10.35
N PHE A 48 -6.03 -5.85 -10.17
CA PHE A 48 -6.03 -7.11 -10.92
C PHE A 48 -6.62 -6.97 -12.33
N HIS A 49 -7.58 -6.08 -12.52
CA HIS A 49 -8.29 -5.93 -13.78
C HIS A 49 -7.77 -4.80 -14.68
N LEU A 50 -7.10 -3.80 -14.11
CA LEU A 50 -6.51 -2.62 -14.75
C LEU A 50 -7.46 -1.87 -15.71
N GLY A 51 -8.77 -2.03 -15.53
CA GLY A 51 -9.81 -1.40 -16.32
C GLY A 51 -10.20 -2.15 -17.59
N GLY A 52 -11.34 -1.77 -18.18
CA GLY A 52 -11.89 -2.39 -19.37
C GLY A 52 -12.58 -1.40 -20.32
N GLN A 53 -12.83 -0.17 -19.87
CA GLN A 53 -13.56 0.82 -20.68
C GLN A 53 -12.62 1.90 -21.19
N GLN A 54 -12.39 1.92 -22.51
CA GLN A 54 -11.64 2.99 -23.14
C GLN A 54 -12.41 4.32 -23.09
N GLN A 55 -11.68 5.40 -23.02
CA GLN A 55 -12.24 6.74 -23.22
C GLN A 55 -12.64 6.87 -24.68
N ILE A 56 -13.92 7.13 -24.92
CA ILE A 56 -14.47 7.32 -26.26
C ILE A 56 -15.10 8.71 -26.37
N GLU A 57 -15.03 9.29 -27.55
CA GLU A 57 -15.74 10.52 -27.86
C GLU A 57 -17.21 10.17 -28.13
N VAL A 58 -18.12 10.80 -27.39
CA VAL A 58 -19.56 10.65 -27.55
C VAL A 58 -20.16 12.00 -27.94
N TRP A 59 -20.94 12.02 -28.99
CA TRP A 59 -21.67 13.22 -29.42
C TRP A 59 -22.76 13.56 -28.40
N ASN A 60 -22.68 14.75 -27.81
CA ASN A 60 -23.72 15.28 -26.92
C ASN A 60 -24.67 16.15 -27.73
N GLU A 61 -25.87 15.64 -28.04
CA GLU A 61 -26.90 16.34 -28.84
C GLU A 61 -27.39 17.64 -28.19
N ALA A 62 -27.43 17.69 -26.85
CA ALA A 62 -27.89 18.87 -26.12
C ALA A 62 -26.90 20.04 -26.18
N LYS A 63 -25.62 19.77 -26.28
CA LYS A 63 -24.56 20.78 -26.32
C LYS A 63 -23.96 20.95 -27.74
N GLN A 64 -24.29 20.09 -28.66
CA GLN A 64 -23.73 20.03 -30.03
C GLN A 64 -22.20 19.99 -30.07
N VAL A 65 -21.61 19.27 -29.15
CA VAL A 65 -20.16 19.07 -29.03
C VAL A 65 -19.84 17.61 -28.74
N TYR A 66 -18.62 17.17 -29.13
CA TYR A 66 -18.11 15.89 -28.70
C TYR A 66 -17.60 16.00 -27.24
N GLU A 67 -18.13 15.15 -26.40
CA GLU A 67 -17.66 15.00 -25.01
C GLU A 67 -16.96 13.66 -24.84
N TYR A 68 -15.88 13.66 -24.07
CA TYR A 68 -15.19 12.41 -23.73
C TYR A 68 -15.99 11.69 -22.65
N ALA A 69 -16.50 10.49 -22.95
CA ALA A 69 -16.99 9.59 -21.92
C ALA A 69 -15.80 9.20 -21.02
N GLN A 70 -16.04 9.24 -19.72
CA GLN A 70 -14.99 8.85 -18.76
C GLN A 70 -14.66 7.36 -18.95
N GLY A 71 -13.44 7.09 -19.40
CA GLY A 71 -12.87 5.76 -19.44
C GLY A 71 -12.05 5.43 -18.19
N ASP A 72 -11.70 4.19 -18.08
CA ASP A 72 -10.80 3.71 -17.02
C ASP A 72 -9.38 4.21 -17.28
N ASN A 73 -8.66 4.51 -16.21
CA ASN A 73 -7.25 4.88 -16.27
C ASN A 73 -6.41 3.79 -15.61
N SER A 74 -5.93 2.85 -16.41
CA SER A 74 -5.15 1.70 -15.92
C SER A 74 -3.89 2.10 -15.15
N LEU A 75 -3.28 3.26 -15.50
CA LEU A 75 -2.09 3.77 -14.81
C LEU A 75 -2.43 4.22 -13.38
N LEU A 76 -3.54 4.92 -13.19
CA LEU A 76 -4.01 5.32 -11.86
C LEU A 76 -4.50 4.11 -11.06
N MET A 77 -5.18 3.16 -11.72
CA MET A 77 -5.61 1.91 -11.06
C MET A 77 -4.42 1.11 -10.55
N LEU A 78 -3.37 0.96 -11.35
CA LEU A 78 -2.13 0.31 -10.93
C LEU A 78 -1.46 1.07 -9.78
N LEU A 79 -1.34 2.40 -9.88
CA LEU A 79 -0.70 3.24 -8.87
C LEU A 79 -1.43 3.14 -7.52
N PHE A 80 -2.76 3.36 -7.52
CA PHE A 80 -3.55 3.29 -6.30
C PHE A 80 -3.65 1.87 -5.74
N GLY A 81 -3.67 0.86 -6.62
CA GLY A 81 -3.62 -0.53 -6.20
C GLY A 81 -2.32 -0.87 -5.47
N VAL A 82 -1.16 -0.50 -6.04
CA VAL A 82 0.14 -0.68 -5.39
C VAL A 82 0.22 0.10 -4.07
N ALA A 83 -0.23 1.36 -4.06
CA ALA A 83 -0.27 2.16 -2.83
C ALA A 83 -1.14 1.49 -1.75
N THR A 84 -2.30 0.95 -2.12
CA THR A 84 -3.20 0.23 -1.20
C THR A 84 -2.55 -1.04 -0.64
N LEU A 85 -1.75 -1.77 -1.45
CA LEU A 85 -0.96 -2.90 -0.94
C LEU A 85 0.04 -2.45 0.13
N PHE A 86 0.73 -1.32 -0.07
CA PHE A 86 1.65 -0.78 0.94
C PHE A 86 0.93 -0.38 2.23
N VAL A 87 -0.24 0.26 2.12
CA VAL A 87 -1.09 0.59 3.28
C VAL A 87 -1.51 -0.69 4.02
N THR A 88 -1.92 -1.71 3.28
CA THR A 88 -2.34 -3.00 3.85
C THR A 88 -1.18 -3.70 4.57
N ILE A 89 0.00 -3.76 3.95
CA ILE A 89 1.20 -4.35 4.57
C ILE A 89 1.58 -3.58 5.85
N SER A 90 1.55 -2.24 5.79
CA SER A 90 1.83 -1.39 6.95
C SER A 90 0.82 -1.64 8.08
N PHE A 91 -0.46 -1.76 7.75
CA PHE A 91 -1.51 -2.11 8.72
C PHE A 91 -1.25 -3.49 9.36
N ILE A 92 -0.92 -4.50 8.58
CA ILE A 92 -0.60 -5.85 9.09
C ILE A 92 0.61 -5.79 10.04
N MET A 93 1.64 -5.00 9.72
CA MET A 93 2.81 -4.82 10.59
C MET A 93 2.42 -4.14 11.91
N LEU A 94 1.60 -3.09 11.88
CA LEU A 94 1.09 -2.40 13.05
C LEU A 94 0.20 -3.33 13.90
N TRP A 95 -0.68 -4.09 13.26
CA TRP A 95 -1.52 -5.08 13.95
C TRP A 95 -0.68 -6.13 14.68
N ARG A 96 0.33 -6.70 14.01
CA ARG A 96 1.27 -7.65 14.64
C ARG A 96 2.03 -7.01 15.82
N ALA A 97 2.46 -5.76 15.69
CA ALA A 97 3.11 -5.02 16.76
C ALA A 97 2.16 -4.82 17.96
N SER A 98 0.88 -4.52 17.69
CA SER A 98 -0.18 -4.40 18.72
C SER A 98 -0.35 -5.72 19.49
N VAL A 99 -0.52 -6.83 18.77
CA VAL A 99 -0.67 -8.18 19.38
C VAL A 99 0.55 -8.52 20.24
N LYS A 100 1.77 -8.31 19.71
CA LYS A 100 3.02 -8.57 20.45
C LYS A 100 3.14 -7.71 21.72
N SER A 101 2.77 -6.42 21.63
CA SER A 101 2.74 -5.51 22.79
C SER A 101 1.73 -5.97 23.85
N SER A 102 0.56 -6.43 23.40
CA SER A 102 -0.50 -6.96 24.29
C SER A 102 -0.03 -8.22 25.03
N TYR A 103 0.59 -9.15 24.31
CA TYR A 103 1.16 -10.36 24.88
C TYR A 103 2.25 -10.06 25.92
N LYS A 104 3.19 -9.14 25.59
CA LYS A 104 4.23 -8.72 26.55
C LYS A 104 3.63 -8.12 27.82
N ALA A 105 2.61 -7.28 27.72
CA ALA A 105 1.92 -6.71 28.89
C ALA A 105 1.26 -7.80 29.74
N GLN A 106 0.74 -8.87 29.12
CA GLN A 106 0.17 -10.01 29.84
C GLN A 106 1.22 -10.79 30.64
N CYS A 107 2.35 -11.09 30.00
CA CYS A 107 3.48 -11.77 30.67
C CYS A 107 4.02 -10.96 31.86
N MET A 108 4.14 -9.63 31.70
CA MET A 108 4.60 -8.74 32.79
C MET A 108 3.60 -8.77 33.97
N LYS A 109 2.29 -8.73 33.70
CA LYS A 109 1.28 -8.81 34.77
C LYS A 109 1.29 -10.17 35.46
N ALA A 110 1.47 -11.26 34.72
CA ALA A 110 1.57 -12.61 35.26
C ALA A 110 2.81 -12.78 36.20
N SER A 111 3.90 -12.06 35.90
CA SER A 111 5.09 -12.02 36.75
C SER A 111 5.02 -11.00 37.89
N GLY A 112 3.86 -10.44 38.19
CA GLY A 112 3.66 -9.46 39.28
C GLY A 112 4.17 -8.05 38.98
N ARG A 113 4.65 -7.77 37.77
CA ARG A 113 5.12 -6.44 37.35
C ARG A 113 4.00 -5.63 36.72
N LYS A 114 3.95 -4.34 37.03
CA LYS A 114 3.02 -3.42 36.37
C LYS A 114 3.48 -3.16 34.92
N PRO A 115 2.60 -3.32 33.92
CA PRO A 115 2.93 -2.99 32.53
C PRO A 115 3.09 -1.46 32.38
N ASP A 116 3.99 -1.04 31.49
CA ASP A 116 4.28 0.36 31.22
C ASP A 116 3.03 1.11 30.76
N SER A 117 2.84 2.32 31.28
CA SER A 117 1.78 3.25 30.87
C SER A 117 2.06 3.76 29.45
N PHE A 118 1.02 4.25 28.75
CA PHE A 118 1.14 4.92 27.44
C PHE A 118 2.17 6.06 27.45
N ILE A 119 2.15 6.88 28.50
CA ILE A 119 3.10 7.99 28.67
C ILE A 119 4.54 7.50 28.86
N GLN A 120 4.72 6.39 29.58
CA GLN A 120 6.04 5.78 29.77
C GLN A 120 6.59 5.21 28.48
N ASP A 121 5.72 4.60 27.63
CA ASP A 121 6.12 4.13 26.30
C ASP A 121 6.53 5.29 25.40
N ILE A 122 5.75 6.40 25.38
CA ILE A 122 6.12 7.59 24.61
C ILE A 122 7.46 8.15 25.10
N LYS A 123 7.65 8.29 26.41
CA LYS A 123 8.94 8.73 26.97
C LYS A 123 10.07 7.79 26.56
N SER A 124 9.83 6.50 26.56
CA SER A 124 10.86 5.50 26.15
C SER A 124 11.25 5.61 24.67
N LEU A 125 10.36 6.12 23.80
CA LEU A 125 10.68 6.39 22.40
C LEU A 125 11.67 7.57 22.25
N PHE A 126 11.58 8.56 23.15
CA PHE A 126 12.46 9.73 23.15
C PHE A 126 13.71 9.58 24.03
N ASP A 127 13.80 8.52 24.83
CA ASP A 127 14.93 8.25 25.70
C ASP A 127 15.62 6.94 25.29
N LYS A 128 15.13 5.79 25.78
CA LYS A 128 15.77 4.47 25.57
C LYS A 128 15.77 3.99 24.11
N ASN A 129 14.75 4.36 23.35
CA ASN A 129 14.57 3.93 21.94
C ASN A 129 14.71 5.09 20.94
N LEU A 130 15.39 6.18 21.34
CA LEU A 130 15.59 7.36 20.50
C LEU A 130 16.13 7.02 19.11
N HIS A 131 17.09 6.09 19.02
CA HIS A 131 17.66 5.62 17.76
C HIS A 131 16.61 5.03 16.81
N ARG A 132 15.60 4.31 17.34
CA ARG A 132 14.52 3.75 16.52
C ARG A 132 13.58 4.84 16.04
N THR A 133 13.25 5.80 16.91
CA THR A 133 12.39 6.92 16.58
C THR A 133 13.02 7.81 15.51
N LEU A 134 14.31 8.12 15.63
CA LEU A 134 15.05 8.91 14.63
C LEU A 134 15.15 8.20 13.28
N LEU A 135 15.31 6.88 13.27
CA LEU A 135 15.37 6.10 12.03
C LEU A 135 14.00 5.89 11.38
N THR A 136 12.91 6.01 12.14
CA THR A 136 11.55 5.78 11.60
C THR A 136 11.21 6.77 10.50
N LEU A 137 11.49 8.06 10.69
CA LEU A 137 11.15 9.10 9.71
C LEU A 137 11.89 8.93 8.37
N PRO A 138 13.23 8.76 8.33
CA PRO A 138 13.93 8.46 7.08
C PRO A 138 13.46 7.14 6.43
N THR A 139 13.20 6.11 7.23
CA THR A 139 12.72 4.81 6.72
C THR A 139 11.35 4.95 6.04
N LEU A 140 10.42 5.69 6.66
CA LEU A 140 9.13 5.99 6.04
C LEU A 140 9.28 6.82 4.76
N GLY A 141 10.22 7.77 4.75
CA GLY A 141 10.57 8.54 3.55
C GLY A 141 11.06 7.64 2.41
N VAL A 142 11.99 6.73 2.68
CA VAL A 142 12.47 5.77 1.69
C VAL A 142 11.36 4.85 1.20
N LEU A 143 10.49 4.35 2.09
CA LEU A 143 9.35 3.53 1.71
C LEU A 143 8.38 4.27 0.78
N ALA A 144 8.02 5.51 1.12
CA ALA A 144 7.02 6.27 0.37
C ALA A 144 7.57 6.85 -0.94
N PHE A 145 8.82 7.36 -0.95
CA PHE A 145 9.36 8.10 -2.09
C PHE A 145 10.32 7.28 -2.96
N THR A 146 10.84 6.17 -2.47
CA THR A 146 11.78 5.33 -3.23
C THR A 146 11.16 3.98 -3.55
N ILE A 147 10.73 3.23 -2.53
CA ILE A 147 10.29 1.84 -2.72
C ILE A 147 8.94 1.78 -3.42
N LEU A 148 7.97 2.63 -3.05
CA LEU A 148 6.65 2.61 -3.67
C LEU A 148 6.72 2.94 -5.18
N PRO A 149 7.38 4.03 -5.64
CA PRO A 149 7.57 4.28 -7.07
C PRO A 149 8.36 3.18 -7.78
N LEU A 150 9.37 2.60 -7.12
CA LEU A 150 10.15 1.50 -7.69
C LEU A 150 9.27 0.27 -7.93
N VAL A 151 8.46 -0.14 -6.96
CA VAL A 151 7.53 -1.26 -7.09
C VAL A 151 6.49 -0.97 -8.19
N PHE A 152 5.99 0.26 -8.28
CA PHE A 152 5.11 0.68 -9.35
C PHE A 152 5.78 0.52 -10.73
N MET A 153 7.01 1.01 -10.90
CA MET A 153 7.77 0.88 -12.15
C MET A 153 8.06 -0.58 -12.50
N ILE A 154 8.42 -1.40 -11.51
CA ILE A 154 8.59 -2.85 -11.73
C ILE A 154 7.27 -3.49 -12.16
N SER A 155 6.14 -3.12 -11.54
CA SER A 155 4.82 -3.64 -11.92
C SER A 155 4.46 -3.28 -13.36
N MET A 156 4.82 -2.09 -13.85
CA MET A 156 4.65 -1.70 -15.24
C MET A 156 5.36 -2.63 -16.24
N ALA A 157 6.52 -3.20 -15.87
CA ALA A 157 7.25 -4.13 -16.74
C ALA A 157 6.47 -5.43 -17.02
N PHE A 158 5.49 -5.77 -16.18
CA PHE A 158 4.61 -6.93 -16.35
C PHE A 158 3.31 -6.62 -17.10
N THR A 159 3.17 -5.39 -17.62
CA THR A 159 1.99 -4.96 -18.38
C THR A 159 2.34 -4.72 -19.85
N ASN A 160 1.33 -4.68 -20.72
CA ASN A 160 1.48 -4.30 -22.12
C ASN A 160 1.36 -2.78 -22.34
N TYR A 161 1.75 -1.98 -21.33
CA TYR A 161 1.70 -0.53 -21.45
C TYR A 161 2.45 -0.02 -22.67
N SER A 162 1.75 0.74 -23.52
CA SER A 162 2.31 1.43 -24.68
C SER A 162 1.64 2.79 -24.80
N LYS A 163 2.43 3.83 -24.99
CA LYS A 163 1.92 5.17 -25.27
C LYS A 163 1.77 5.33 -26.78
N ILE A 164 0.55 5.21 -27.27
CA ILE A 164 0.19 5.44 -28.66
C ILE A 164 -0.66 6.72 -28.72
N ASP A 165 -0.27 7.66 -29.60
CA ASP A 165 -1.04 8.85 -29.99
C ASP A 165 -1.60 9.73 -28.85
N SER A 166 -0.86 9.91 -27.77
CA SER A 166 -1.23 10.81 -26.65
C SER A 166 -2.54 10.46 -25.92
N HIS A 167 -3.23 9.41 -26.29
CA HIS A 167 -4.41 8.91 -25.59
C HIS A 167 -4.03 7.97 -24.45
N LEU A 168 -4.80 8.03 -23.36
CA LEU A 168 -4.69 7.06 -22.27
C LEU A 168 -5.20 5.71 -22.79
N THR A 169 -4.27 4.83 -23.12
CA THR A 169 -4.62 3.46 -23.52
C THR A 169 -4.75 2.59 -22.29
N ILE A 170 -5.80 1.77 -22.29
CA ILE A 170 -5.96 0.71 -21.31
C ILE A 170 -4.87 -0.32 -21.57
N PHE A 171 -4.26 -0.80 -20.50
CA PHE A 171 -3.29 -1.87 -20.55
C PHE A 171 -3.65 -2.99 -19.56
N ASN A 172 -3.16 -4.18 -19.84
CA ASN A 172 -3.46 -5.38 -19.07
C ASN A 172 -2.17 -6.05 -18.60
N TRP A 173 -2.31 -6.94 -17.64
CA TRP A 173 -1.22 -7.80 -17.21
C TRP A 173 -0.85 -8.81 -18.30
N VAL A 174 0.42 -8.83 -18.69
CA VAL A 174 0.99 -9.81 -19.65
C VAL A 174 2.04 -10.71 -19.00
N GLY A 175 2.27 -10.56 -17.72
CA GLY A 175 3.23 -11.37 -16.99
C GLY A 175 4.65 -11.20 -17.54
N LEU A 176 5.29 -12.32 -17.92
CA LEU A 176 6.68 -12.34 -18.36
C LEU A 176 6.89 -12.15 -19.87
N GLU A 177 5.86 -11.88 -20.65
CA GLU A 177 5.94 -11.81 -22.12
C GLU A 177 6.89 -10.71 -22.65
N ASN A 178 7.11 -9.66 -21.88
CA ASN A 178 8.03 -8.59 -22.25
C ASN A 178 9.51 -9.00 -22.11
N PHE A 179 9.83 -9.90 -21.18
CA PHE A 179 11.22 -10.23 -20.86
C PHE A 179 11.97 -10.94 -21.99
N PRO A 180 11.40 -11.92 -22.73
CA PRO A 180 12.07 -12.49 -23.89
C PRO A 180 12.43 -11.45 -24.94
N LYS A 181 11.61 -10.41 -25.14
CA LYS A 181 11.87 -9.32 -26.08
C LYS A 181 13.04 -8.45 -25.63
N VAL A 182 13.15 -8.20 -24.34
CA VAL A 182 14.24 -7.42 -23.73
C VAL A 182 15.55 -8.20 -23.74
N PHE A 183 15.52 -9.49 -23.42
CA PHE A 183 16.72 -10.33 -23.38
C PHE A 183 17.21 -10.80 -24.76
N SER A 184 16.39 -10.68 -25.80
CA SER A 184 16.76 -11.05 -27.16
C SER A 184 17.73 -10.04 -27.78
N PHE A 185 18.95 -10.45 -28.12
CA PHE A 185 19.94 -9.62 -28.80
C PHE A 185 19.51 -9.19 -30.22
N ASN A 186 18.55 -9.89 -30.82
CA ASN A 186 18.08 -9.60 -32.18
C ASN A 186 16.97 -8.54 -32.22
N SER A 187 16.27 -8.29 -31.10
CA SER A 187 15.25 -7.25 -31.02
C SER A 187 15.86 -5.85 -30.89
N SER A 188 15.19 -4.82 -31.41
CA SER A 188 15.64 -3.42 -31.25
C SER A 188 15.68 -3.02 -29.77
N ILE A 189 14.70 -3.48 -29.00
CA ILE A 189 14.60 -3.26 -27.56
C ILE A 189 15.76 -3.92 -26.81
N GLY A 190 16.08 -5.18 -27.15
CA GLY A 190 17.19 -5.90 -26.55
C GLY A 190 18.54 -5.26 -26.85
N LYS A 191 18.78 -4.82 -28.08
CA LYS A 191 20.02 -4.10 -28.44
C LYS A 191 20.18 -2.83 -27.60
N SER A 192 19.12 -2.04 -27.46
CA SER A 192 19.14 -0.83 -26.61
C SER A 192 19.37 -1.15 -25.14
N PHE A 193 18.72 -2.19 -24.63
CA PHE A 193 18.88 -2.63 -23.24
C PHE A 193 20.31 -3.08 -22.94
N TRP A 194 20.87 -3.99 -23.76
CA TRP A 194 22.24 -4.48 -23.56
C TRP A 194 23.29 -3.40 -23.80
N GLY A 195 23.04 -2.48 -24.74
CA GLY A 195 23.87 -1.32 -24.95
C GLY A 195 23.92 -0.40 -23.73
N ALA A 196 22.75 -0.08 -23.15
CA ALA A 196 22.67 0.74 -21.94
C ALA A 196 23.30 0.03 -20.73
N LEU A 197 23.05 -1.27 -20.55
CA LEU A 197 23.62 -2.04 -19.45
C LEU A 197 25.14 -2.16 -19.52
N GLY A 198 25.69 -2.31 -20.72
CA GLY A 198 27.15 -2.36 -20.92
C GLY A 198 27.86 -1.03 -20.74
N TRP A 199 27.11 0.08 -20.76
CA TRP A 199 27.65 1.43 -20.57
C TRP A 199 27.59 1.87 -19.09
N THR A 200 26.71 1.26 -18.26
CA THR A 200 26.55 1.53 -16.83
C THR A 200 27.52 0.69 -16.00
#